data_c9c4a12fb59919d9a0a5061831f6d28e
#
_entry.id   c9c4a12fb59919d9a0a5061831f6d28e
#
_cell.length_a   1.000
_cell.length_b   1.000
_cell.length_c   1.000
_cell.angle_alpha   90.00
_cell.angle_beta   90.00
_cell.angle_gamma   90.00
#
_symmetry.space_group_name_H-M   'P 1'
#
loop_
_entity.id
_entity.type
_entity.pdbx_description
1 polymer ?
#
loop_
_entity_poly.entity_id
_entity_poly.type
_entity_poly.pdbx_seq_one_letter_code
_entity_poly.pdbx_strand_id
1 'polypeptide(L)'
;MPEVEVGILSPAEVSFRCHGLEFARARLSAKPGNFRSAPEIVFGAAPSERVLDGGNFAHFERLIRSIGEVRHAEGPGESRWWRLHPERWLESLVVKNICALDDQLDPRWCYSQVPAFSASDRAMIDVLVSNREGRLAVVELKADEDIHLPLQAVDYWSRVASHHARGEFQKFGYFAGRELSPQNRS
;
A
#
# COMPACT_ATOMS: atom_id res chain seq x y z
N MET A 1 9.91 6.00 18.71
CA MET A 1 8.99 6.56 17.67
C MET A 1 8.44 5.37 16.91
N PRO A 2 7.18 5.39 16.48
CA PRO A 2 6.65 4.32 15.64
C PRO A 2 7.44 4.23 14.34
N GLU A 3 7.50 3.03 13.79
CA GLU A 3 8.07 2.82 12.47
C GLU A 3 7.19 3.49 11.41
N VAL A 4 7.76 4.41 10.64
CA VAL A 4 7.04 5.14 9.59
C VAL A 4 7.38 4.54 8.23
N GLU A 5 6.36 4.08 7.53
CA GLU A 5 6.44 3.61 6.16
C GLU A 5 6.19 4.78 5.21
N VAL A 6 7.01 4.91 4.17
CA VAL A 6 6.85 5.94 3.14
C VAL A 6 6.39 5.27 1.84
N GLY A 7 5.23 5.69 1.35
CA GLY A 7 4.67 5.23 0.08
C GLY A 7 4.71 6.35 -0.97
N ILE A 8 5.22 6.06 -2.16
CA ILE A 8 5.18 7.00 -3.30
C ILE A 8 3.85 6.81 -4.00
N LEU A 9 2.99 7.84 -3.98
CA LEU A 9 1.69 7.82 -4.63
C LEU A 9 1.78 8.36 -6.07
N SER A 10 2.63 9.37 -6.28
CA SER A 10 2.89 9.96 -7.59
C SER A 10 4.24 10.69 -7.57
N PRO A 11 4.75 11.21 -8.71
CA PRO A 11 5.94 12.06 -8.73
C PRO A 11 5.83 13.33 -7.88
N ALA A 12 4.61 13.71 -7.49
CA ALA A 12 4.32 14.92 -6.72
C ALA A 12 3.70 14.64 -5.34
N GLU A 13 3.59 13.36 -4.93
CA GLU A 13 2.90 13.00 -3.68
C GLU A 13 3.49 11.76 -3.05
N VAL A 14 3.73 11.84 -1.73
CA VAL A 14 4.15 10.72 -0.89
C VAL A 14 3.24 10.60 0.33
N SER A 15 2.96 9.38 0.76
CA SER A 15 2.20 9.08 1.98
C SER A 15 3.11 8.62 3.10
N PHE A 16 2.73 8.93 4.34
CA PHE A 16 3.37 8.45 5.56
C PHE A 16 2.37 7.58 6.32
N ARG A 17 2.79 6.36 6.61
CA ARG A 17 1.94 5.34 7.23
C ARG A 17 2.61 4.76 8.47
N CYS A 18 1.80 4.31 9.40
CA CYS A 18 2.22 3.52 10.55
C CYS A 18 1.40 2.23 10.56
N HIS A 19 2.05 1.09 10.37
CA HIS A 19 1.39 -0.21 10.22
C HIS A 19 0.20 -0.13 9.24
N GLY A 20 0.48 0.34 8.01
CA GLY A 20 -0.50 0.49 6.94
C GLY A 20 -1.51 1.63 7.12
N LEU A 21 -1.60 2.28 8.30
CA LEU A 21 -2.47 3.43 8.52
C LEU A 21 -1.79 4.71 8.04
N GLU A 22 -2.34 5.32 7.01
CA GLU A 22 -1.91 6.63 6.56
C GLU A 22 -2.33 7.71 7.55
N PHE A 23 -1.37 8.50 8.00
CA PHE A 23 -1.59 9.60 8.92
C PHE A 23 -1.16 10.96 8.37
N ALA A 24 -0.37 10.98 7.29
CA ALA A 24 0.02 12.20 6.61
C ALA A 24 0.39 11.96 5.14
N ARG A 25 0.34 13.04 4.34
CA ARG A 25 0.85 13.10 2.97
C ARG A 25 1.66 14.36 2.77
N ALA A 26 2.75 14.28 2.02
CA ALA A 26 3.41 15.44 1.47
C ALA A 26 3.13 15.50 -0.03
N ARG A 27 2.68 16.66 -0.49
CA ARG A 27 2.33 16.88 -1.90
C ARG A 27 2.79 18.25 -2.39
N LEU A 28 2.96 18.37 -3.69
CA LEU A 28 3.14 19.66 -4.35
C LEU A 28 1.76 20.25 -4.65
N SER A 29 1.41 21.34 -3.97
CA SER A 29 0.14 22.04 -4.13
C SER A 29 0.32 23.36 -4.86
N ALA A 30 -0.49 23.59 -5.89
CA ALA A 30 -0.57 24.88 -6.56
C ALA A 30 -1.49 25.81 -5.75
N LYS A 31 -0.94 26.90 -5.23
CA LYS A 31 -1.75 27.92 -4.57
C LYS A 31 -2.51 28.76 -5.62
N PRO A 32 -3.78 29.13 -5.37
CA PRO A 32 -4.51 30.03 -6.23
C PRO A 32 -3.74 31.33 -6.49
N GLY A 33 -3.54 31.69 -7.75
CA GLY A 33 -2.80 32.89 -8.14
C GLY A 33 -1.27 32.75 -8.16
N ASN A 34 -0.72 31.57 -7.90
CA ASN A 34 0.71 31.32 -7.99
C ASN A 34 0.98 30.19 -8.99
N PHE A 35 1.81 30.43 -10.02
CA PHE A 35 2.22 29.41 -10.99
C PHE A 35 3.27 28.42 -10.45
N ARG A 36 3.75 28.62 -9.21
CA ARG A 36 4.71 27.73 -8.58
C ARG A 36 4.02 26.83 -7.56
N SER A 37 4.15 25.54 -7.74
CA SER A 37 3.76 24.56 -6.71
C SER A 37 4.69 24.68 -5.50
N ALA A 38 4.11 24.62 -4.31
CA ALA A 38 4.84 24.60 -3.05
C ALA A 38 4.59 23.26 -2.33
N PRO A 39 5.59 22.73 -1.60
CA PRO A 39 5.38 21.55 -0.78
C PRO A 39 4.40 21.87 0.35
N GLU A 40 3.46 20.94 0.54
CA GLU A 40 2.44 21.02 1.57
C GLU A 40 2.37 19.65 2.26
N ILE A 41 2.27 19.62 3.58
CA ILE A 41 2.00 18.42 4.34
C ILE A 41 0.56 18.49 4.85
N VAL A 42 -0.22 17.46 4.54
CA VAL A 42 -1.56 17.27 5.06
C VAL A 42 -1.53 16.09 6.02
N PHE A 43 -2.17 16.20 7.19
CA PHE A 43 -2.20 15.14 8.18
C PHE A 43 -3.59 14.95 8.79
N GLY A 44 -3.83 13.77 9.34
CA GLY A 44 -5.10 13.35 9.92
C GLY A 44 -5.71 12.18 9.15
N ALA A 45 -6.85 11.69 9.63
CA ALA A 45 -7.67 10.70 8.93
C ALA A 45 -8.86 11.40 8.28
N ALA A 46 -9.19 11.03 7.05
CA ALA A 46 -10.36 11.55 6.37
C ALA A 46 -11.65 11.34 7.23
N PRO A 47 -12.55 12.32 7.29
CA PRO A 47 -12.57 13.61 6.59
C PRO A 47 -11.90 14.78 7.38
N SER A 48 -11.11 14.50 8.41
CA SER A 48 -10.56 15.50 9.34
C SER A 48 -9.13 15.91 9.01
N GLU A 49 -8.73 15.83 7.76
CA GLU A 49 -7.39 16.23 7.30
C GLU A 49 -7.15 17.73 7.45
N ARG A 50 -5.92 18.10 7.80
CA ARG A 50 -5.48 19.49 7.98
C ARG A 50 -4.11 19.70 7.34
N VAL A 51 -3.89 20.89 6.80
CA VAL A 51 -2.56 21.30 6.37
C VAL A 51 -1.70 21.56 7.61
N LEU A 52 -0.49 20.99 7.63
CA LEU A 52 0.45 21.18 8.71
C LEU A 52 1.03 22.61 8.66
N ASP A 53 0.96 23.29 9.79
CA ASP A 53 1.52 24.61 10.02
C ASP A 53 2.11 24.73 11.43
N GLY A 54 2.70 25.88 11.76
CA GLY A 54 3.29 26.11 13.07
C GLY A 54 2.27 26.09 14.23
N GLY A 55 1.00 26.38 13.96
CA GLY A 55 -0.07 26.41 14.98
C GLY A 55 -0.59 25.02 15.34
N ASN A 56 -0.45 24.02 14.46
CA ASN A 56 -0.97 22.69 14.67
C ASN A 56 0.09 21.58 14.77
N PHE A 57 1.38 21.94 14.75
CA PHE A 57 2.48 20.98 14.83
C PHE A 57 2.41 20.08 16.09
N ALA A 58 2.08 20.64 17.25
CA ALA A 58 1.89 19.87 18.48
C ALA A 58 0.71 18.86 18.37
N HIS A 59 -0.30 19.15 17.54
CA HIS A 59 -1.39 18.23 17.28
C HIS A 59 -0.91 17.06 16.37
N PHE A 60 -0.11 17.37 15.36
CA PHE A 60 0.52 16.38 14.50
C PHE A 60 1.40 15.41 15.30
N GLU A 61 2.26 15.92 16.18
CA GLU A 61 3.12 15.08 17.04
C GLU A 61 2.29 14.16 17.95
N ARG A 62 1.22 14.69 18.56
CA ARG A 62 0.32 13.87 19.38
C ARG A 62 -0.36 12.78 18.57
N LEU A 63 -0.80 13.07 17.36
CA LEU A 63 -1.41 12.07 16.46
C LEU A 63 -0.44 10.91 16.20
N ILE A 64 0.79 11.20 15.77
CA ILE A 64 1.81 10.18 15.49
C ILE A 64 2.08 9.34 16.74
N ARG A 65 2.24 9.98 17.90
CA ARG A 65 2.47 9.28 19.17
C ARG A 65 1.31 8.37 19.51
N SER A 66 0.07 8.87 19.44
CA SER A 66 -1.13 8.08 19.75
C SER A 66 -1.31 6.89 18.82
N ILE A 67 -1.01 7.03 17.52
CA ILE A 67 -1.04 5.91 16.58
C ILE A 67 0.03 4.89 16.96
N GLY A 68 1.27 5.32 17.22
CA GLY A 68 2.37 4.43 17.57
C GLY A 68 2.19 3.70 18.90
N GLU A 69 1.50 4.32 19.88
CA GLU A 69 1.21 3.73 21.18
C GLU A 69 0.12 2.64 21.13
N VAL A 70 -0.77 2.68 20.16
CA VAL A 70 -1.89 1.75 20.11
C VAL A 70 -1.88 0.78 18.94
N ARG A 71 -1.22 1.15 17.84
CA ARG A 71 -1.23 0.35 16.61
C ARG A 71 -0.05 -0.63 16.59
N HIS A 72 -0.12 -1.63 17.43
CA HIS A 72 0.79 -2.77 17.52
C HIS A 72 0.01 -4.04 17.91
N ALA A 73 0.60 -5.22 17.76
CA ALA A 73 -0.09 -6.50 17.91
C ALA A 73 -0.78 -6.67 19.28
N GLU A 74 -0.16 -6.14 20.33
CA GLU A 74 -0.67 -6.19 21.72
C GLU A 74 -1.42 -4.90 22.11
N GLY A 75 -1.70 -4.02 21.14
CA GLY A 75 -2.38 -2.75 21.37
C GLY A 75 -3.82 -2.94 21.81
N PRO A 76 -4.42 -1.89 22.42
CA PRO A 76 -5.79 -1.95 22.91
C PRO A 76 -6.77 -2.07 21.76
N GLY A 77 -7.32 -3.27 21.54
CA GLY A 77 -8.22 -3.61 20.43
C GLY A 77 -9.52 -2.77 20.40
N GLU A 78 -9.83 -2.05 21.48
CA GLU A 78 -10.94 -1.12 21.55
C GLU A 78 -10.61 0.26 20.95
N SER A 79 -9.33 0.58 20.77
CA SER A 79 -8.91 1.86 20.21
C SER A 79 -9.35 2.02 18.78
N ARG A 80 -9.89 3.22 18.45
CA ARG A 80 -10.22 3.58 17.06
C ARG A 80 -9.03 3.42 16.12
N TRP A 81 -7.84 3.81 16.54
CA TRP A 81 -6.63 3.72 15.72
C TRP A 81 -6.20 2.28 15.49
N TRP A 82 -6.48 1.38 16.43
CA TRP A 82 -6.21 -0.04 16.29
C TRP A 82 -7.13 -0.69 15.26
N ARG A 83 -8.42 -0.35 15.27
CA ARG A 83 -9.47 -0.94 14.40
C ARG A 83 -9.52 -0.34 13.00
N LEU A 84 -8.91 0.84 12.80
CA LEU A 84 -9.01 1.56 11.54
C LEU A 84 -8.19 0.84 10.46
N HIS A 85 -8.85 0.48 9.35
CA HIS A 85 -8.24 -0.22 8.21
C HIS A 85 -7.44 -1.47 8.60
N PRO A 86 -8.08 -2.52 9.16
CA PRO A 86 -7.39 -3.73 9.62
C PRO A 86 -6.71 -4.47 8.46
N GLU A 87 -7.31 -4.48 7.26
CA GLU A 87 -6.70 -5.08 6.06
C GLU A 87 -5.39 -4.38 5.67
N ARG A 88 -5.32 -3.05 5.81
CA ARG A 88 -4.07 -2.30 5.57
C ARG A 88 -2.98 -2.65 6.58
N TRP A 89 -3.37 -2.95 7.80
CA TRP A 89 -2.41 -3.43 8.79
C TRP A 89 -1.89 -4.83 8.43
N LEU A 90 -2.82 -5.73 8.11
CA LEU A 90 -2.47 -7.08 7.66
C LEU A 90 -1.55 -7.03 6.43
N GLU A 91 -1.85 -6.19 5.44
CA GLU A 91 -1.01 -5.96 4.27
C GLU A 91 0.42 -5.52 4.66
N SER A 92 0.53 -4.54 5.56
CA SER A 92 1.83 -4.05 6.04
C SER A 92 2.64 -5.17 6.71
N LEU A 93 2.00 -6.04 7.50
CA LEU A 93 2.65 -7.20 8.13
C LEU A 93 3.09 -8.23 7.09
N VAL A 94 2.24 -8.52 6.11
CA VAL A 94 2.51 -9.48 5.04
C VAL A 94 3.67 -9.01 4.18
N VAL A 95 3.67 -7.76 3.74
CA VAL A 95 4.75 -7.20 2.91
C VAL A 95 6.09 -7.24 3.63
N LYS A 96 6.13 -6.89 4.93
CA LYS A 96 7.35 -6.94 5.74
C LYS A 96 7.86 -8.37 5.97
N ASN A 97 6.97 -9.33 5.98
CA ASN A 97 7.28 -10.73 6.32
C ASN A 97 6.86 -11.67 5.20
N ILE A 98 6.95 -11.26 3.94
CA ILE A 98 6.44 -12.02 2.81
C ILE A 98 7.00 -13.44 2.73
N CYS A 99 8.25 -13.64 3.13
CA CYS A 99 8.89 -14.96 3.19
C CYS A 99 8.31 -15.87 4.29
N ALA A 100 7.49 -15.34 5.21
CA ALA A 100 6.77 -16.17 6.19
C ALA A 100 5.53 -16.84 5.58
N LEU A 101 4.98 -16.32 4.49
CA LEU A 101 3.92 -16.97 3.72
C LEU A 101 4.48 -18.09 2.84
N ASP A 102 5.58 -17.82 2.16
CA ASP A 102 6.29 -18.77 1.32
C ASP A 102 7.75 -18.30 1.21
N ASP A 103 8.70 -19.14 1.58
CA ASP A 103 10.12 -18.86 1.59
C ASP A 103 10.73 -18.69 0.18
N GLN A 104 9.99 -19.08 -0.85
CA GLN A 104 10.35 -18.89 -2.25
C GLN A 104 10.05 -17.46 -2.74
N LEU A 105 9.21 -16.68 -2.06
CA LEU A 105 8.90 -15.31 -2.43
C LEU A 105 10.11 -14.40 -2.23
N ASP A 106 10.29 -13.44 -3.14
CA ASP A 106 11.42 -12.52 -3.11
C ASP A 106 10.97 -11.13 -2.61
N PRO A 107 11.34 -10.73 -1.38
CA PRO A 107 10.90 -9.45 -0.79
C PRO A 107 11.38 -8.23 -1.58
N ARG A 108 12.39 -8.34 -2.44
CA ARG A 108 12.87 -7.27 -3.31
C ARG A 108 11.85 -6.93 -4.41
N TRP A 109 11.00 -7.88 -4.76
CA TRP A 109 10.02 -7.79 -5.84
C TRP A 109 8.61 -7.99 -5.32
N CYS A 110 8.31 -7.30 -4.21
CA CYS A 110 7.02 -7.31 -3.54
C CYS A 110 6.43 -5.90 -3.59
N TYR A 111 5.26 -5.78 -4.19
CA TYR A 111 4.56 -4.51 -4.41
C TYR A 111 3.19 -4.57 -3.76
N SER A 112 2.85 -3.57 -2.97
CA SER A 112 1.52 -3.43 -2.39
C SER A 112 0.65 -2.49 -3.23
N GLN A 113 -0.65 -2.69 -3.18
CA GLN A 113 -1.65 -1.84 -3.81
C GLN A 113 -1.39 -1.60 -5.30
N VAL A 114 -1.20 -2.69 -6.02
CA VAL A 114 -0.98 -2.63 -7.46
C VAL A 114 -2.31 -2.48 -8.18
N PRO A 115 -2.50 -1.46 -9.05
CA PRO A 115 -3.72 -1.34 -9.84
C PRO A 115 -3.97 -2.61 -10.67
N ALA A 116 -5.21 -3.11 -10.65
CA ALA A 116 -5.58 -4.29 -11.43
C ALA A 116 -5.73 -4.00 -12.94
N PHE A 117 -5.26 -2.82 -13.37
CA PHE A 117 -5.18 -2.37 -14.78
C PHE A 117 -6.47 -2.54 -15.60
N SER A 118 -7.63 -2.43 -14.97
CA SER A 118 -8.91 -2.42 -15.67
C SER A 118 -9.31 -0.98 -16.05
N ALA A 119 -9.77 -0.77 -17.27
CA ALA A 119 -10.23 0.53 -17.73
C ALA A 119 -11.51 1.01 -17.05
N SER A 120 -12.27 0.11 -16.45
CA SER A 120 -13.59 0.39 -15.86
C SER A 120 -13.64 0.26 -14.35
N ASP A 121 -12.60 -0.29 -13.71
CA ASP A 121 -12.63 -0.64 -12.30
C ASP A 121 -11.35 -0.16 -11.59
N ARG A 122 -11.52 0.49 -10.43
CA ARG A 122 -10.40 0.93 -9.58
C ARG A 122 -9.92 -0.19 -8.63
N ALA A 123 -10.09 -1.44 -9.05
CA ALA A 123 -9.67 -2.58 -8.26
C ALA A 123 -8.16 -2.55 -8.05
N MET A 124 -7.74 -2.83 -6.83
CA MET A 124 -6.34 -2.86 -6.41
C MET A 124 -6.01 -4.27 -5.92
N ILE A 125 -4.93 -4.81 -6.41
CA ILE A 125 -4.34 -6.05 -5.91
C ILE A 125 -3.61 -5.70 -4.61
N ASP A 126 -3.91 -6.38 -3.51
CA ASP A 126 -3.29 -6.06 -2.22
C ASP A 126 -1.78 -6.26 -2.26
N VAL A 127 -1.32 -7.44 -2.71
CA VAL A 127 0.12 -7.67 -2.91
C VAL A 127 0.37 -8.44 -4.20
N LEU A 128 1.26 -7.91 -5.02
CA LEU A 128 1.83 -8.57 -6.19
C LEU A 128 3.31 -8.81 -5.94
N VAL A 129 3.75 -10.06 -6.01
CA VAL A 129 5.13 -10.44 -5.72
C VAL A 129 5.66 -11.43 -6.75
N SER A 130 6.97 -11.47 -6.96
CA SER A 130 7.59 -12.57 -7.69
C SER A 130 8.33 -13.51 -6.74
N ASN A 131 8.33 -14.79 -7.05
CA ASN A 131 9.23 -15.73 -6.38
C ASN A 131 10.66 -15.63 -6.93
N ARG A 132 11.60 -16.35 -6.32
CA ARG A 132 13.03 -16.35 -6.72
C ARG A 132 13.27 -16.85 -8.14
N GLU A 133 12.36 -17.64 -8.70
CA GLU A 133 12.40 -18.15 -10.08
C GLU A 133 11.74 -17.19 -11.10
N GLY A 134 11.21 -16.04 -10.65
CA GLY A 134 10.54 -15.07 -11.52
C GLY A 134 9.06 -15.35 -11.75
N ARG A 135 8.46 -16.32 -11.07
CA ARG A 135 7.01 -16.56 -11.15
C ARG A 135 6.26 -15.52 -10.34
N LEU A 136 5.19 -14.97 -10.91
CA LEU A 136 4.32 -14.03 -10.21
C LEU A 136 3.37 -14.74 -9.27
N ALA A 137 3.09 -14.10 -8.14
CA ALA A 137 2.06 -14.49 -7.19
C ALA A 137 1.20 -13.27 -6.82
N VAL A 138 -0.10 -13.49 -6.68
CA VAL A 138 -1.07 -12.53 -6.16
C VAL A 138 -1.44 -12.95 -4.75
N VAL A 139 -1.35 -12.03 -3.80
CA VAL A 139 -1.83 -12.24 -2.44
C VAL A 139 -2.97 -11.25 -2.20
N GLU A 140 -4.14 -11.79 -1.92
CA GLU A 140 -5.34 -11.04 -1.58
C GLU A 140 -5.64 -11.23 -0.10
N LEU A 141 -5.97 -10.16 0.60
CA LEU A 141 -6.05 -10.12 2.06
C LEU A 141 -7.43 -9.67 2.53
N LYS A 142 -7.96 -10.37 3.53
CA LYS A 142 -9.16 -9.97 4.25
C LYS A 142 -8.92 -10.07 5.75
N ALA A 143 -9.38 -9.09 6.48
CA ALA A 143 -9.31 -9.10 7.94
C ALA A 143 -10.47 -9.89 8.57
N ASP A 144 -11.56 -10.04 7.84
CA ASP A 144 -12.74 -10.82 8.22
C ASP A 144 -13.02 -11.94 7.23
N GLU A 145 -13.89 -12.86 7.59
CA GLU A 145 -14.31 -13.94 6.70
C GLU A 145 -15.06 -13.39 5.46
N ASP A 146 -14.57 -13.72 4.28
CA ASP A 146 -15.18 -13.33 3.00
C ASP A 146 -15.22 -14.53 2.04
N ILE A 147 -16.42 -15.06 1.79
CA ILE A 147 -16.64 -16.20 0.90
C ILE A 147 -16.26 -15.89 -0.56
N HIS A 148 -16.15 -14.62 -0.93
CA HIS A 148 -15.78 -14.17 -2.28
C HIS A 148 -14.27 -14.06 -2.48
N LEU A 149 -13.46 -14.13 -1.41
CA LEU A 149 -12.01 -13.99 -1.48
C LEU A 149 -11.37 -14.93 -2.52
N PRO A 150 -11.70 -16.22 -2.63
CA PRO A 150 -11.11 -17.09 -3.66
C PRO A 150 -11.45 -16.64 -5.09
N LEU A 151 -12.66 -16.16 -5.33
CA LEU A 151 -13.08 -15.67 -6.66
C LEU A 151 -12.38 -14.38 -7.01
N GLN A 152 -12.20 -13.47 -6.06
CA GLN A 152 -11.47 -12.22 -6.21
C GLN A 152 -10.00 -12.51 -6.55
N ALA A 153 -9.37 -13.43 -5.83
CA ALA A 153 -7.99 -13.84 -6.10
C ALA A 153 -7.81 -14.42 -7.51
N VAL A 154 -8.75 -15.24 -7.98
CA VAL A 154 -8.73 -15.82 -9.34
C VAL A 154 -8.95 -14.74 -10.40
N ASP A 155 -9.84 -13.78 -10.19
CA ASP A 155 -10.06 -12.67 -11.12
C ASP A 155 -8.79 -11.82 -11.24
N TYR A 156 -8.18 -11.44 -10.12
CA TYR A 156 -6.92 -10.68 -10.13
C TYR A 156 -5.78 -11.47 -10.77
N TRP A 157 -5.69 -12.75 -10.48
CA TRP A 157 -4.71 -13.61 -11.11
C TRP A 157 -4.87 -13.65 -12.65
N SER A 158 -6.11 -13.77 -13.14
CA SER A 158 -6.39 -13.77 -14.58
C SER A 158 -5.95 -12.47 -15.26
N ARG A 159 -6.16 -11.33 -14.59
CA ARG A 159 -5.69 -10.01 -15.04
C ARG A 159 -4.16 -9.93 -15.04
N VAL A 160 -3.53 -10.34 -13.95
CA VAL A 160 -2.05 -10.38 -13.83
C VAL A 160 -1.44 -11.24 -14.94
N ALA A 161 -1.98 -12.44 -15.17
CA ALA A 161 -1.50 -13.33 -16.23
C ALA A 161 -1.63 -12.69 -17.63
N SER A 162 -2.74 -11.99 -17.89
CA SER A 162 -2.96 -11.26 -19.13
C SER A 162 -1.97 -10.10 -19.33
N HIS A 163 -1.74 -9.29 -18.28
CA HIS A 163 -0.78 -8.17 -18.32
C HIS A 163 0.66 -8.65 -18.43
N HIS A 164 0.99 -9.74 -17.74
CA HIS A 164 2.29 -10.38 -17.85
C HIS A 164 2.58 -10.87 -19.28
N ALA A 165 1.62 -11.57 -19.91
CA ALA A 165 1.76 -12.04 -21.28
C ALA A 165 1.99 -10.90 -22.29
N ARG A 166 1.55 -9.68 -22.00
CA ARG A 166 1.77 -8.48 -22.83
C ARG A 166 3.01 -7.68 -22.46
N GLY A 167 3.78 -8.12 -21.44
CA GLY A 167 4.97 -7.41 -20.96
C GLY A 167 4.67 -6.02 -20.38
N GLU A 168 3.47 -5.83 -19.80
CA GLU A 168 3.02 -4.51 -19.36
C GLU A 168 3.60 -4.11 -17.99
N PHE A 169 3.96 -5.06 -17.14
CA PHE A 169 4.51 -4.74 -15.83
C PHE A 169 5.79 -3.91 -15.92
N GLN A 170 6.73 -4.28 -16.80
CA GLN A 170 7.97 -3.53 -16.99
C GLN A 170 7.73 -2.14 -17.58
N LYS A 171 6.71 -1.99 -18.45
CA LYS A 171 6.32 -0.69 -19.03
C LYS A 171 5.82 0.28 -17.96
N PHE A 172 5.18 -0.26 -16.90
CA PHE A 172 4.69 0.53 -15.76
C PHE A 172 5.68 0.64 -14.60
N GLY A 173 6.93 0.15 -14.79
CA GLY A 173 7.99 0.27 -13.80
C GLY A 173 8.00 -0.81 -12.72
N TYR A 174 7.13 -1.83 -12.81
CA TYR A 174 7.18 -3.00 -11.93
C TYR A 174 8.25 -3.99 -12.40
N PHE A 175 8.89 -4.67 -11.46
CA PHE A 175 9.90 -5.72 -11.74
C PHE A 175 11.03 -5.23 -12.66
N ALA A 176 11.46 -3.98 -12.55
CA ALA A 176 12.53 -3.41 -13.37
C ALA A 176 13.84 -4.19 -13.17
N GLY A 177 14.39 -4.73 -14.26
CA GLY A 177 15.60 -5.56 -14.22
C GLY A 177 15.39 -7.00 -13.72
N ARG A 178 14.13 -7.41 -13.47
CA ARG A 178 13.78 -8.79 -13.13
C ARG A 178 13.26 -9.53 -14.37
N GLU A 179 13.85 -10.65 -14.69
CA GLU A 179 13.27 -11.59 -15.66
C GLU A 179 12.10 -12.33 -15.00
N LEU A 180 10.93 -12.24 -15.61
CA LEU A 180 9.73 -12.93 -15.16
C LEU A 180 9.56 -14.22 -15.98
N SER A 181 9.34 -15.32 -15.29
CA SER A 181 9.11 -16.62 -15.92
C SER A 181 7.80 -16.63 -16.70
N PRO A 182 7.76 -17.23 -17.89
CA PRO A 182 6.52 -17.40 -18.63
C PRO A 182 5.52 -18.18 -17.78
N GLN A 183 4.27 -17.76 -17.81
CA GLN A 183 3.18 -18.45 -17.14
C GLN A 183 2.88 -19.72 -17.94
N ASN A 184 3.17 -20.89 -17.39
CA ASN A 184 2.70 -22.13 -18.00
C ASN A 184 1.17 -22.17 -17.92
N ARG A 185 0.52 -22.17 -19.08
CA ARG A 185 -0.90 -22.52 -19.16
C ARG A 185 -1.00 -24.03 -18.84
N SER A 186 -1.33 -24.34 -17.61
CA SER A 186 -1.78 -25.70 -17.24
C SER A 186 -3.26 -25.84 -17.54
#